data_efb8cd8d2abbc7648532b0658d711f0b
#
_entry.id   efb8cd8d2abbc7648532b0658d711f0b
#
_cell.length_a   1.000
_cell.length_b   1.000
_cell.length_c   1.000
_cell.angle_alpha   90.00
_cell.angle_beta   90.00
_cell.angle_gamma   90.00
#
_symmetry.space_group_name_H-M   'P 1'
#
loop_
_entity.id
_entity.type
_entity.pdbx_description
1 polymer ?
#
loop_
_entity_poly.entity_id
_entity_poly.type
_entity_poly.pdbx_seq_one_letter_code
_entity_poly.pdbx_strand_id
1 'polypeptide(L)'
;MRPCSFSPPISSTMPFTPDSDLELSFPAELIPTDLNNRLAQHNLHIRPLASSDHGRGHIRVLASLTSVADPGEKAWRERFYELAKSNTSASKYYICVIVSKETDELVATGTVFLEPKFLRSLATAGHIEDIAVDTSMQGRGLGKILISALTTLSEKAGAYKTLLDCSDDNVPFYKKCGYDVKGLQMSKYT
;
A
#
# COMPACT_ATOMS: atom_id res chain seq x y z
N MET A 1 -13.11 15.83 53.43
CA MET A 1 -12.54 14.99 52.38
C MET A 1 -13.10 15.46 51.05
N ARG A 2 -12.29 16.00 50.17
CA ARG A 2 -12.71 16.42 48.83
C ARG A 2 -12.41 15.26 47.87
N PRO A 3 -13.31 14.93 46.93
CA PRO A 3 -13.05 13.88 45.97
C PRO A 3 -12.00 14.37 44.96
N CYS A 4 -10.93 13.56 44.75
CA CYS A 4 -9.99 13.73 43.64
C CYS A 4 -10.71 13.46 42.32
N SER A 5 -10.84 14.52 41.50
CA SER A 5 -11.25 14.36 40.09
C SER A 5 -10.11 13.81 39.29
N PHE A 6 -10.20 12.53 38.89
CA PHE A 6 -9.36 11.96 37.86
C PHE A 6 -9.79 12.53 36.50
N SER A 7 -8.96 13.38 35.92
CA SER A 7 -9.10 13.74 34.52
C SER A 7 -8.54 12.55 33.69
N PRO A 8 -9.27 12.07 32.68
CA PRO A 8 -8.73 11.04 31.78
C PRO A 8 -7.52 11.60 31.02
N PRO A 9 -6.55 10.76 30.64
CA PRO A 9 -5.41 11.21 29.86
C PRO A 9 -5.90 11.75 28.53
N ILE A 10 -5.45 12.95 28.16
CA ILE A 10 -5.65 13.54 26.85
C ILE A 10 -4.90 12.66 25.87
N SER A 11 -5.61 11.85 25.09
CA SER A 11 -5.06 11.17 23.92
C SER A 11 -4.55 12.25 22.97
N SER A 12 -3.25 12.41 22.86
CA SER A 12 -2.64 13.27 21.86
C SER A 12 -2.78 12.58 20.49
N THR A 13 -3.95 12.71 19.87
CA THR A 13 -4.12 12.34 18.47
C THR A 13 -3.24 13.28 17.65
N MET A 14 -2.24 12.72 16.97
CA MET A 14 -1.48 13.47 15.98
C MET A 14 -2.44 13.90 14.86
N PRO A 15 -2.46 15.18 14.47
CA PRO A 15 -3.32 15.61 13.38
C PRO A 15 -2.88 14.92 12.07
N PHE A 16 -3.85 14.50 11.25
CA PHE A 16 -3.59 13.93 9.93
C PHE A 16 -2.73 14.87 9.08
N THR A 17 -1.65 14.33 8.51
CA THR A 17 -0.74 15.07 7.63
C THR A 17 -1.27 15.04 6.19
N PRO A 18 -1.63 16.20 5.59
CA PRO A 18 -2.08 16.26 4.20
C PRO A 18 -1.00 15.80 3.20
N ASP A 19 -1.42 15.27 2.04
CA ASP A 19 -0.50 14.83 0.98
C ASP A 19 0.44 15.96 0.50
N SER A 20 -0.02 17.22 0.54
CA SER A 20 0.78 18.41 0.17
C SER A 20 2.00 18.64 1.07
N ASP A 21 1.98 18.12 2.28
CA ASP A 21 3.02 18.31 3.29
C ASP A 21 3.99 17.12 3.34
N LEU A 22 3.81 16.16 2.42
CA LEU A 22 4.56 14.91 2.35
C LEU A 22 5.41 14.83 1.07
N GLU A 23 6.58 14.23 1.18
CA GLU A 23 7.38 13.80 0.03
C GLU A 23 6.91 12.40 -0.41
N LEU A 24 6.06 12.36 -1.44
CA LEU A 24 5.43 11.16 -1.95
C LEU A 24 6.31 10.45 -3.00
N SER A 25 6.25 9.12 -3.07
CA SER A 25 7.02 8.30 -4.03
C SER A 25 6.57 8.44 -5.48
N PHE A 26 5.36 8.95 -5.72
CA PHE A 26 4.79 9.30 -7.04
C PHE A 26 3.63 10.28 -6.86
N PRO A 27 3.14 10.94 -7.95
CA PRO A 27 2.05 11.90 -7.87
C PRO A 27 0.74 11.28 -7.37
N ALA A 28 0.12 11.87 -6.34
CA ALA A 28 -1.10 11.35 -5.69
C ALA A 28 -2.31 11.31 -6.64
N GLU A 29 -2.37 12.20 -7.63
CA GLU A 29 -3.43 12.28 -8.64
C GLU A 29 -3.50 11.06 -9.59
N LEU A 30 -2.49 10.20 -9.59
CA LEU A 30 -2.54 8.93 -10.31
C LEU A 30 -3.49 7.93 -9.65
N ILE A 31 -3.73 8.06 -8.33
CA ILE A 31 -4.71 7.23 -7.61
C ILE A 31 -6.13 7.76 -7.89
N PRO A 32 -7.10 6.88 -8.23
CA PRO A 32 -8.47 7.30 -8.48
C PRO A 32 -9.11 7.99 -7.26
N THR A 33 -9.71 9.15 -7.46
CA THR A 33 -10.31 9.97 -6.38
C THR A 33 -11.53 9.31 -5.73
N ASP A 34 -12.26 8.47 -6.46
CA ASP A 34 -13.41 7.72 -5.95
C ASP A 34 -13.02 6.76 -4.81
N LEU A 35 -11.78 6.25 -4.80
CA LEU A 35 -11.28 5.40 -3.72
C LEU A 35 -11.15 6.18 -2.42
N ASN A 36 -10.69 7.43 -2.47
CA ASN A 36 -10.66 8.32 -1.31
C ASN A 36 -12.06 8.67 -0.82
N ASN A 37 -13.01 8.89 -1.73
CA ASN A 37 -14.42 9.13 -1.37
C ASN A 37 -15.03 7.93 -0.61
N ARG A 38 -14.70 6.71 -1.02
CA ARG A 38 -15.14 5.47 -0.35
C ARG A 38 -14.49 5.29 1.03
N LEU A 39 -13.25 5.72 1.20
CA LEU A 39 -12.50 5.62 2.46
C LEU A 39 -12.89 6.72 3.46
N ALA A 40 -13.32 7.88 2.98
CA ALA A 40 -13.66 9.05 3.81
C ALA A 40 -14.72 8.74 4.87
N GLN A 41 -15.71 7.89 4.55
CA GLN A 41 -16.74 7.45 5.50
C GLN A 41 -16.20 6.64 6.69
N HIS A 42 -14.98 6.11 6.57
CA HIS A 42 -14.27 5.35 7.61
C HIS A 42 -13.14 6.14 8.25
N ASN A 43 -13.05 7.44 7.98
CA ASN A 43 -11.96 8.32 8.42
C ASN A 43 -10.57 7.83 7.97
N LEU A 44 -10.51 7.27 6.74
CA LEU A 44 -9.30 6.75 6.11
C LEU A 44 -8.96 7.54 4.85
N HIS A 45 -7.69 7.43 4.41
CA HIS A 45 -7.18 8.07 3.20
C HIS A 45 -6.18 7.15 2.49
N ILE A 46 -6.29 7.02 1.16
CA ILE A 46 -5.31 6.30 0.35
C ILE A 46 -4.42 7.30 -0.39
N ARG A 47 -3.11 7.05 -0.36
CA ARG A 47 -2.09 7.88 -1.02
C ARG A 47 -0.85 7.06 -1.39
N PRO A 48 0.09 7.62 -2.18
CA PRO A 48 1.42 7.06 -2.33
C PRO A 48 2.17 6.96 -1.01
N LEU A 49 3.13 6.03 -0.91
CA LEU A 49 4.07 5.97 0.21
C LEU A 49 4.86 7.27 0.30
N ALA A 50 5.08 7.78 1.52
CA ALA A 50 5.85 9.00 1.79
C ALA A 50 7.19 8.69 2.47
N SER A 51 8.20 9.56 2.30
CA SER A 51 9.55 9.40 2.86
C SER A 51 9.59 9.33 4.40
N SER A 52 8.51 9.73 5.08
CA SER A 52 8.34 9.71 6.54
C SER A 52 7.50 8.53 7.06
N ASP A 53 7.06 7.61 6.20
CA ASP A 53 6.10 6.55 6.58
C ASP A 53 6.70 5.39 7.38
N HIS A 54 8.03 5.31 7.51
CA HIS A 54 8.64 4.44 8.51
C HIS A 54 8.08 4.75 9.91
N GLY A 55 8.08 6.03 10.29
CA GLY A 55 7.54 6.49 11.58
C GLY A 55 6.02 6.32 11.74
N ARG A 56 5.26 6.20 10.63
CA ARG A 56 3.83 5.92 10.63
C ARG A 56 3.49 4.43 10.62
N GLY A 57 4.49 3.57 10.80
CA GLY A 57 4.30 2.12 11.00
C GLY A 57 4.23 1.29 9.72
N HIS A 58 4.91 1.68 8.63
CA HIS A 58 4.96 0.87 7.41
C HIS A 58 5.45 -0.56 7.66
N ILE A 59 6.56 -0.72 8.43
CA ILE A 59 7.09 -2.05 8.79
C ILE A 59 6.09 -2.84 9.65
N ARG A 60 5.36 -2.18 10.57
CA ARG A 60 4.33 -2.82 11.39
C ARG A 60 3.19 -3.38 10.54
N VAL A 61 2.77 -2.64 9.50
CA VAL A 61 1.72 -3.13 8.59
C VAL A 61 2.22 -4.33 7.78
N LEU A 62 3.44 -4.28 7.24
CA LEU A 62 4.07 -5.40 6.52
C LEU A 62 4.22 -6.65 7.40
N ALA A 63 4.44 -6.49 8.70
CA ALA A 63 4.51 -7.61 9.66
C ALA A 63 3.20 -8.39 9.81
N SER A 64 2.07 -7.86 9.31
CA SER A 64 0.81 -8.63 9.23
C SER A 64 0.79 -9.65 8.08
N LEU A 65 1.70 -9.52 7.12
CA LEU A 65 1.82 -10.44 5.97
C LEU A 65 2.82 -11.56 6.25
N THR A 66 3.98 -11.21 6.83
CA THR A 66 5.08 -12.14 7.10
C THR A 66 5.98 -11.61 8.20
N SER A 67 6.93 -12.44 8.67
CA SER A 67 7.94 -11.99 9.62
C SER A 67 8.85 -10.94 8.95
N VAL A 68 8.89 -9.73 9.50
CA VAL A 68 9.70 -8.60 9.00
C VAL A 68 10.54 -8.06 10.15
N ALA A 69 11.87 -8.01 9.94
CA ALA A 69 12.76 -7.27 10.84
C ALA A 69 12.77 -5.79 10.44
N ASP A 70 12.71 -4.89 11.42
CA ASP A 70 12.83 -3.46 11.16
C ASP A 70 14.30 -3.12 10.79
N PRO A 71 14.58 -2.62 9.57
CA PRO A 71 15.92 -2.27 9.14
C PRO A 71 16.42 -0.94 9.75
N GLY A 72 15.55 -0.24 10.48
CA GLY A 72 15.75 1.12 10.97
C GLY A 72 15.43 2.19 9.93
N GLU A 73 15.07 3.39 10.41
CA GLU A 73 14.58 4.52 9.59
C GLU A 73 15.53 4.89 8.45
N LYS A 74 16.85 4.90 8.71
CA LYS A 74 17.85 5.29 7.70
C LYS A 74 17.83 4.35 6.50
N ALA A 75 17.97 3.04 6.73
CA ALA A 75 18.00 2.04 5.66
C ALA A 75 16.66 1.96 4.93
N TRP A 76 15.54 2.11 5.67
CA TRP A 76 14.21 2.17 5.08
C TRP A 76 14.06 3.39 4.14
N ARG A 77 14.54 4.57 4.55
CA ARG A 77 14.48 5.80 3.76
C ARG A 77 15.38 5.73 2.52
N GLU A 78 16.55 5.12 2.61
CA GLU A 78 17.40 4.85 1.46
C GLU A 78 16.67 3.98 0.42
N ARG A 79 15.97 2.91 0.85
CA ARG A 79 15.14 2.08 -0.02
C ARG A 79 13.96 2.85 -0.60
N PHE A 80 13.31 3.71 0.18
CA PHE A 80 12.24 4.58 -0.32
C PHE A 80 12.71 5.43 -1.51
N TYR A 81 13.85 6.10 -1.40
CA TYR A 81 14.38 6.93 -2.48
C TYR A 81 14.84 6.10 -3.69
N GLU A 82 15.41 4.93 -3.49
CA GLU A 82 15.75 4.00 -4.58
C GLU A 82 14.49 3.65 -5.40
N LEU A 83 13.41 3.25 -4.73
CA LEU A 83 12.15 2.87 -5.37
C LEU A 83 11.43 4.08 -5.98
N ALA A 84 11.39 5.22 -5.29
CA ALA A 84 10.79 6.46 -5.81
C ALA A 84 11.50 6.93 -7.09
N LYS A 85 12.83 6.80 -7.17
CA LYS A 85 13.61 7.14 -8.37
C LYS A 85 13.22 6.26 -9.57
N SER A 86 12.85 4.99 -9.36
CA SER A 86 12.42 4.12 -10.46
C SER A 86 11.16 4.65 -11.15
N ASN A 87 10.31 5.42 -10.46
CA ASN A 87 9.10 6.00 -11.00
C ASN A 87 9.33 7.09 -12.06
N THR A 88 10.57 7.54 -12.26
CA THR A 88 10.98 8.43 -13.35
C THR A 88 11.37 7.67 -14.62
N SER A 89 11.45 6.34 -14.59
CA SER A 89 11.85 5.45 -15.69
C SER A 89 10.68 4.63 -16.23
N ALA A 90 10.93 3.72 -17.18
CA ALA A 90 9.93 2.76 -17.66
C ALA A 90 9.57 1.69 -16.63
N SER A 91 10.49 1.35 -15.72
CA SER A 91 10.26 0.37 -14.65
C SER A 91 9.69 1.08 -13.42
N LYS A 92 8.38 1.27 -13.39
CA LYS A 92 7.67 1.93 -12.28
C LYS A 92 7.57 0.99 -11.08
N TYR A 93 7.60 1.58 -9.86
CA TYR A 93 7.41 0.87 -8.60
C TYR A 93 6.47 1.68 -7.70
N TYR A 94 5.18 1.45 -7.80
CA TYR A 94 4.15 2.20 -7.09
C TYR A 94 3.78 1.50 -5.79
N ILE A 95 3.96 2.19 -4.66
CA ILE A 95 3.52 1.71 -3.35
C ILE A 95 2.39 2.60 -2.86
N CYS A 96 1.20 2.02 -2.67
CA CYS A 96 0.04 2.68 -2.09
C CYS A 96 -0.08 2.32 -0.61
N VAL A 97 -0.47 3.30 0.20
CA VAL A 97 -0.76 3.11 1.62
C VAL A 97 -2.14 3.65 1.96
N ILE A 98 -2.80 3.06 2.96
CA ILE A 98 -4.01 3.60 3.57
C ILE A 98 -3.66 4.07 4.97
N VAL A 99 -4.05 5.32 5.28
CA VAL A 99 -3.72 6.03 6.52
C VAL A 99 -5.01 6.27 7.31
N SER A 100 -4.96 6.09 8.63
CA SER A 100 -5.99 6.56 9.55
C SER A 100 -5.87 8.07 9.72
N LYS A 101 -6.94 8.82 9.42
CA LYS A 101 -6.97 10.27 9.67
C LYS A 101 -7.07 10.63 11.15
N GLU A 102 -7.39 9.67 12.00
CA GLU A 102 -7.48 9.86 13.43
C GLU A 102 -6.11 9.80 14.11
N THR A 103 -5.23 8.90 13.65
CA THR A 103 -3.94 8.63 14.31
C THR A 103 -2.73 9.00 13.46
N ASP A 104 -2.90 9.35 12.18
CA ASP A 104 -1.87 9.52 11.16
C ASP A 104 -1.00 8.26 10.93
N GLU A 105 -1.47 7.08 11.38
CA GLU A 105 -0.77 5.80 11.23
C GLU A 105 -1.24 5.04 9.99
N LEU A 106 -0.33 4.27 9.40
CA LEU A 106 -0.64 3.36 8.30
C LEU A 106 -1.44 2.16 8.81
N VAL A 107 -2.49 1.80 8.06
CA VAL A 107 -3.34 0.64 8.34
C VAL A 107 -3.34 -0.39 7.22
N ALA A 108 -2.84 -0.04 6.03
CA ALA A 108 -2.68 -0.97 4.92
C ALA A 108 -1.61 -0.48 3.94
N THR A 109 -0.99 -1.40 3.22
CA THR A 109 -0.02 -1.13 2.15
C THR A 109 -0.16 -2.15 1.03
N GLY A 110 0.32 -1.80 -0.15
CA GLY A 110 0.43 -2.70 -1.29
C GLY A 110 1.25 -2.07 -2.40
N THR A 111 1.84 -2.92 -3.21
CA THR A 111 2.79 -2.54 -4.24
C THR A 111 2.32 -3.00 -5.61
N VAL A 112 2.59 -2.25 -6.67
CA VAL A 112 2.63 -2.73 -8.05
C VAL A 112 3.91 -2.25 -8.72
N PHE A 113 4.67 -3.18 -9.28
CA PHE A 113 5.80 -2.82 -10.13
C PHE A 113 5.56 -3.23 -11.58
N LEU A 114 6.21 -2.52 -12.52
CA LEU A 114 6.04 -2.75 -13.95
C LEU A 114 7.28 -3.41 -14.52
N GLU A 115 7.05 -4.52 -15.26
CA GLU A 115 8.05 -5.28 -15.96
C GLU A 115 7.96 -5.01 -17.47
N PRO A 116 8.89 -4.24 -18.08
CA PRO A 116 9.02 -4.12 -19.52
C PRO A 116 9.45 -5.45 -20.13
N LYS A 117 8.83 -5.87 -21.23
CA LYS A 117 9.09 -7.13 -21.91
C LYS A 117 9.45 -6.93 -23.39
N PHE A 118 10.24 -7.84 -23.94
CA PHE A 118 10.40 -7.94 -25.39
C PHE A 118 9.19 -8.61 -26.06
N LEU A 119 8.50 -9.44 -25.33
CA LEU A 119 7.29 -10.13 -25.81
C LEU A 119 6.16 -9.13 -26.11
N ARG A 120 5.24 -9.54 -27.00
CA ARG A 120 4.01 -8.77 -27.34
C ARG A 120 4.33 -7.33 -27.80
N SER A 121 5.34 -7.19 -28.68
CA SER A 121 5.73 -5.89 -29.24
C SER A 121 6.15 -4.88 -28.16
N LEU A 122 7.06 -5.30 -27.28
CA LEU A 122 7.61 -4.48 -26.18
C LEU A 122 6.56 -4.10 -25.13
N ALA A 123 5.59 -4.97 -24.87
CA ALA A 123 4.55 -4.73 -23.87
C ALA A 123 5.12 -4.70 -22.44
N THR A 124 4.35 -4.13 -21.53
CA THR A 124 4.65 -4.08 -20.10
C THR A 124 3.65 -4.93 -19.32
N ALA A 125 4.08 -5.68 -18.31
CA ALA A 125 3.21 -6.35 -17.34
C ALA A 125 3.32 -5.69 -15.97
N GLY A 126 2.21 -5.61 -15.22
CA GLY A 126 2.20 -5.20 -13.82
C GLY A 126 2.23 -6.41 -12.90
N HIS A 127 2.92 -6.30 -11.76
CA HIS A 127 2.98 -7.31 -10.73
C HIS A 127 2.57 -6.68 -9.40
N ILE A 128 1.49 -7.18 -8.79
CA ILE A 128 1.03 -6.74 -7.48
C ILE A 128 1.65 -7.63 -6.42
N GLU A 129 2.26 -6.98 -5.43
CA GLU A 129 3.00 -7.61 -4.33
C GLU A 129 2.67 -6.95 -2.99
N ASP A 130 3.01 -7.63 -1.90
CA ASP A 130 3.03 -7.09 -0.54
C ASP A 130 1.70 -6.46 -0.08
N ILE A 131 0.56 -7.09 -0.44
CA ILE A 131 -0.76 -6.62 0.02
C ILE A 131 -0.93 -6.97 1.49
N ALA A 132 -0.78 -5.98 2.34
CA ALA A 132 -0.89 -6.10 3.78
C ALA A 132 -1.96 -5.16 4.35
N VAL A 133 -2.76 -5.67 5.28
CA VAL A 133 -3.75 -4.91 6.05
C VAL A 133 -3.56 -5.21 7.52
N ASP A 134 -3.41 -4.15 8.34
CA ASP A 134 -3.32 -4.29 9.80
C ASP A 134 -4.44 -5.21 10.31
N THR A 135 -4.10 -6.14 11.20
CA THR A 135 -5.03 -7.18 11.68
C THR A 135 -6.29 -6.59 12.31
N SER A 136 -6.18 -5.44 12.99
CA SER A 136 -7.30 -4.72 13.60
C SER A 136 -8.25 -4.07 12.57
N MET A 137 -7.79 -3.92 11.32
CA MET A 137 -8.52 -3.26 10.23
C MET A 137 -8.99 -4.23 9.13
N GLN A 138 -8.71 -5.52 9.28
CA GLN A 138 -9.18 -6.54 8.34
C GLN A 138 -10.71 -6.65 8.32
N GLY A 139 -11.25 -7.24 7.25
CA GLY A 139 -12.71 -7.39 7.08
C GLY A 139 -13.46 -6.13 6.64
N ARG A 140 -12.78 -4.96 6.55
CA ARG A 140 -13.36 -3.66 6.15
C ARG A 140 -13.24 -3.35 4.65
N GLY A 141 -12.78 -4.30 3.84
CA GLY A 141 -12.64 -4.14 2.39
C GLY A 141 -11.40 -3.37 1.94
N LEU A 142 -10.45 -3.04 2.84
CA LEU A 142 -9.25 -2.24 2.51
C LEU A 142 -8.36 -2.92 1.48
N GLY A 143 -8.18 -4.25 1.57
CA GLY A 143 -7.44 -5.01 0.56
C GLY A 143 -8.04 -4.86 -0.84
N LYS A 144 -9.38 -4.86 -0.98
CA LYS A 144 -10.04 -4.65 -2.28
C LYS A 144 -9.80 -3.24 -2.82
N ILE A 145 -9.75 -2.23 -1.95
CA ILE A 145 -9.42 -0.85 -2.34
C ILE A 145 -7.98 -0.75 -2.83
N LEU A 146 -7.02 -1.36 -2.12
CA LEU A 146 -5.62 -1.43 -2.56
C LEU A 146 -5.49 -2.11 -3.93
N ILE A 147 -6.08 -3.30 -4.11
CA ILE A 147 -6.05 -4.03 -5.38
C ILE A 147 -6.63 -3.16 -6.51
N SER A 148 -7.75 -2.46 -6.27
CA SER A 148 -8.34 -1.55 -7.28
C SER A 148 -7.39 -0.40 -7.64
N ALA A 149 -6.74 0.24 -6.66
CA ALA A 149 -5.78 1.31 -6.89
C ALA A 149 -4.58 0.82 -7.70
N LEU A 150 -3.96 -0.29 -7.28
CA LEU A 150 -2.77 -0.86 -7.91
C LEU A 150 -3.04 -1.37 -9.32
N THR A 151 -4.19 -2.01 -9.56
CA THR A 151 -4.61 -2.43 -10.90
C THR A 151 -4.78 -1.21 -11.81
N THR A 152 -5.44 -0.15 -11.33
CA THR A 152 -5.62 1.10 -12.11
C THR A 152 -4.27 1.77 -12.40
N LEU A 153 -3.34 1.79 -11.46
CA LEU A 153 -1.98 2.33 -11.69
C LEU A 153 -1.24 1.53 -12.75
N SER A 154 -1.34 0.20 -12.70
CA SER A 154 -0.79 -0.71 -13.71
C SER A 154 -1.34 -0.43 -15.11
N GLU A 155 -2.66 -0.31 -15.23
CA GLU A 155 -3.37 0.00 -16.48
C GLU A 155 -3.00 1.37 -17.04
N LYS A 156 -3.03 2.41 -16.19
CA LYS A 156 -2.62 3.78 -16.57
C LYS A 156 -1.17 3.86 -17.05
N ALA A 157 -0.31 2.99 -16.53
CA ALA A 157 1.08 2.89 -16.95
C ALA A 157 1.28 2.03 -18.22
N GLY A 158 0.21 1.55 -18.85
CA GLY A 158 0.22 0.83 -20.13
C GLY A 158 0.47 -0.67 -20.00
N ALA A 159 0.29 -1.27 -18.82
CA ALA A 159 0.43 -2.72 -18.67
C ALA A 159 -0.69 -3.45 -19.43
N TYR A 160 -0.32 -4.46 -20.25
CA TYR A 160 -1.31 -5.26 -20.99
C TYR A 160 -2.00 -6.31 -20.12
N LYS A 161 -1.44 -6.58 -18.94
CA LYS A 161 -2.01 -7.41 -17.89
C LYS A 161 -1.41 -7.05 -16.55
N THR A 162 -2.13 -7.34 -15.47
CA THR A 162 -1.63 -7.30 -14.09
C THR A 162 -1.68 -8.70 -13.49
N LEU A 163 -0.61 -9.09 -12.84
CA LEU A 163 -0.41 -10.38 -12.20
C LEU A 163 -0.34 -10.21 -10.69
N LEU A 164 -0.65 -11.25 -9.95
CA LEU A 164 -0.36 -11.40 -8.52
C LEU A 164 -0.27 -12.88 -8.18
N ASP A 165 0.41 -13.18 -7.10
CA ASP A 165 0.48 -14.52 -6.53
C ASP A 165 -0.30 -14.55 -5.20
N CYS A 166 -0.91 -15.68 -4.90
CA CYS A 166 -1.65 -15.84 -3.64
C CYS A 166 -1.75 -17.32 -3.24
N SER A 167 -2.02 -17.56 -1.95
CA SER A 167 -2.41 -18.89 -1.47
C SER A 167 -3.79 -19.28 -1.99
N ASP A 168 -4.07 -20.57 -2.03
CA ASP A 168 -5.37 -21.12 -2.46
C ASP A 168 -6.54 -20.52 -1.66
N ASP A 169 -6.35 -20.27 -0.37
CA ASP A 169 -7.35 -19.66 0.51
C ASP A 169 -7.74 -18.25 0.09
N ASN A 170 -6.84 -17.52 -0.57
CA ASN A 170 -7.05 -16.14 -1.05
C ASN A 170 -7.63 -16.08 -2.48
N VAL A 171 -7.67 -17.20 -3.22
CA VAL A 171 -8.23 -17.23 -4.59
C VAL A 171 -9.65 -16.65 -4.65
N PRO A 172 -10.60 -16.99 -3.74
CA PRO A 172 -11.95 -16.43 -3.76
C PRO A 172 -11.98 -14.89 -3.59
N PHE A 173 -11.04 -14.33 -2.82
CA PHE A 173 -10.91 -12.89 -2.63
C PHE A 173 -10.46 -12.21 -3.93
N TYR A 174 -9.40 -12.72 -4.58
CA TYR A 174 -8.88 -12.14 -5.81
C TYR A 174 -9.84 -12.31 -7.00
N LYS A 175 -10.61 -13.40 -7.06
CA LYS A 175 -11.70 -13.55 -8.04
C LYS A 175 -12.75 -12.45 -7.91
N LYS A 176 -13.10 -12.03 -6.69
CA LYS A 176 -13.99 -10.88 -6.44
C LYS A 176 -13.38 -9.54 -6.85
N CYS A 177 -12.05 -9.49 -7.04
CA CYS A 177 -11.33 -8.34 -7.56
C CYS A 177 -11.13 -8.40 -9.10
N GLY A 178 -11.65 -9.43 -9.79
CA GLY A 178 -11.57 -9.59 -11.25
C GLY A 178 -10.36 -10.38 -11.74
N TYR A 179 -9.63 -11.06 -10.86
CA TYR A 179 -8.49 -11.90 -11.20
C TYR A 179 -8.89 -13.37 -11.38
N ASP A 180 -8.24 -14.04 -12.31
CA ASP A 180 -8.41 -15.49 -12.56
C ASP A 180 -7.10 -16.24 -12.38
N VAL A 181 -7.19 -17.48 -11.90
CA VAL A 181 -6.03 -18.39 -11.81
C VAL A 181 -5.48 -18.68 -13.21
N LYS A 182 -4.18 -18.42 -13.42
CA LYS A 182 -3.50 -18.62 -14.72
C LYS A 182 -2.27 -19.52 -14.67
N GLY A 183 -1.78 -19.87 -13.48
CA GLY A 183 -0.58 -20.68 -13.32
C GLY A 183 -0.28 -20.98 -11.88
N LEU A 184 0.87 -21.59 -11.64
CA LEU A 184 1.42 -21.88 -10.32
C LEU A 184 2.71 -21.07 -10.12
N GLN A 185 2.90 -20.51 -8.93
CA GLN A 185 4.14 -19.91 -8.51
C GLN A 185 5.09 -21.01 -8.02
N MET A 186 6.37 -20.88 -8.37
CA MET A 186 7.45 -21.71 -7.85
C MET A 186 8.54 -20.83 -7.25
N SER A 187 9.02 -21.17 -6.06
CA SER A 187 10.04 -20.42 -5.33
C SER A 187 11.23 -21.30 -4.98
N LYS A 188 12.43 -20.72 -4.98
CA LYS A 188 13.64 -21.35 -4.43
C LYS A 188 14.28 -20.36 -3.45
N TYR A 189 14.37 -20.76 -2.20
CA TYR A 189 15.07 -19.97 -1.16
C TYR A 189 16.56 -20.33 -1.16
N THR A 190 17.43 -19.33 -0.88
CA THR A 190 18.90 -19.48 -0.81
C THR A 190 19.37 -19.22 0.61
#